data_605d1a1a6a28097ae46bad44eac0677d
#
_entry.id   605d1a1a6a28097ae46bad44eac0677d
#
_cell.length_a   1.000
_cell.length_b   1.000
_cell.length_c   1.000
_cell.angle_alpha   90.00
_cell.angle_beta   90.00
_cell.angle_gamma   90.00
#
_symmetry.space_group_name_H-M   'P 1'
#
loop_
_entity.id
_entity.type
_entity.pdbx_description
1 polymer ?
#
loop_
_entity_poly.entity_id
_entity_poly.type
_entity_poly.pdbx_seq_one_letter_code
_entity_poly.pdbx_strand_id
1 'polypeptide(L)'
;MNEDKMPLFLINGFLEAGKTQFIKFTMQQDYFQTEGKTLLIVCEEGEEEYDEELLKQTHTAVVYIEEAEKLTPEYLQDLELLYNPERVLMEWNGMWNLDALKLPNDWDLYQQITIIDGSTFDLYLQNMKPLIGAMVRNTEMIIMNRCDEIEDLDVYRRTLKGMNPQVQIVFEDAEGEIEEVTEADLPFDVNADVIEIPPEAYGIWYIDAMDKPDRYRGK
;
A
#
# COMPACT_ATOMS: atom_id res chain seq x y z
N MET A 1 10.61 10.46 -14.78
CA MET A 1 9.40 9.80 -15.33
C MET A 1 9.75 9.36 -16.75
N ASN A 2 9.67 8.07 -17.08
CA ASN A 2 9.73 7.65 -18.48
C ASN A 2 8.34 7.93 -19.06
N GLU A 3 8.21 9.04 -19.78
CA GLU A 3 6.92 9.52 -20.33
C GLU A 3 6.27 8.54 -21.34
N ASP A 4 6.98 7.47 -21.70
CA ASP A 4 6.54 6.49 -22.71
C ASP A 4 6.06 5.14 -22.11
N LYS A 5 6.01 4.98 -20.76
CA LYS A 5 5.60 3.72 -20.15
C LYS A 5 4.19 3.78 -19.58
N MET A 6 3.46 2.66 -19.67
CA MET A 6 2.15 2.49 -19.05
C MET A 6 2.27 2.52 -17.53
N PRO A 7 1.67 3.50 -16.83
CA PRO A 7 1.74 3.57 -15.36
C PRO A 7 0.77 2.57 -14.74
N LEU A 8 1.30 1.72 -13.84
CA LEU A 8 0.53 0.82 -12.99
C LEU A 8 0.48 1.35 -11.56
N PHE A 9 -0.71 1.53 -11.02
CA PHE A 9 -0.98 1.77 -9.60
C PHE A 9 -1.47 0.49 -8.97
N LEU A 10 -0.71 -0.06 -8.03
CA LEU A 10 -0.99 -1.34 -7.39
C LEU A 10 -1.48 -1.12 -5.97
N ILE A 11 -2.70 -1.56 -5.69
CA ILE A 11 -3.34 -1.51 -4.38
C ILE A 11 -3.35 -2.91 -3.79
N ASN A 12 -2.56 -3.09 -2.73
CA ASN A 12 -2.35 -4.35 -2.05
C ASN A 12 -3.02 -4.36 -0.66
N GLY A 13 -3.21 -5.52 -0.08
CA GLY A 13 -3.82 -5.71 1.24
C GLY A 13 -4.61 -7.01 1.30
N PHE A 14 -4.92 -7.46 2.52
CA PHE A 14 -5.73 -8.66 2.71
C PHE A 14 -7.19 -8.46 2.26
N LEU A 15 -7.93 -9.56 2.13
CA LEU A 15 -9.36 -9.53 1.84
C LEU A 15 -10.08 -8.64 2.88
N GLU A 16 -11.03 -7.85 2.40
CA GLU A 16 -11.84 -6.92 3.21
C GLU A 16 -11.07 -5.81 3.94
N ALA A 17 -9.78 -5.62 3.62
CA ALA A 17 -9.00 -4.52 4.20
C ALA A 17 -9.48 -3.12 3.76
N GLY A 18 -10.38 -3.02 2.76
CA GLY A 18 -10.90 -1.74 2.26
C GLY A 18 -10.28 -1.28 0.94
N LYS A 19 -9.59 -2.17 0.20
CA LYS A 19 -8.97 -1.84 -1.11
C LYS A 19 -9.97 -1.28 -2.11
N THR A 20 -11.10 -1.97 -2.28
CA THR A 20 -12.17 -1.55 -3.20
C THR A 20 -12.72 -0.18 -2.85
N GLN A 21 -12.95 0.11 -1.56
CA GLN A 21 -13.40 1.42 -1.07
C GLN A 21 -12.38 2.51 -1.38
N PHE A 22 -11.10 2.26 -1.10
CA PHE A 22 -10.02 3.17 -1.42
C PHE A 22 -9.93 3.47 -2.93
N ILE A 23 -10.03 2.45 -3.78
CA ILE A 23 -10.01 2.63 -5.24
C ILE A 23 -11.21 3.44 -5.70
N LYS A 24 -12.43 3.12 -5.23
CA LYS A 24 -13.65 3.88 -5.56
C LYS A 24 -13.52 5.35 -5.16
N PHE A 25 -13.02 5.61 -3.93
CA PHE A 25 -12.79 6.96 -3.45
C PHE A 25 -11.78 7.70 -4.33
N THR A 26 -10.64 7.08 -4.60
CA THR A 26 -9.56 7.66 -5.40
C THR A 26 -10.00 7.99 -6.83
N MET A 27 -10.76 7.09 -7.46
CA MET A 27 -11.28 7.29 -8.82
C MET A 27 -12.21 8.50 -8.94
N GLN A 28 -12.85 8.94 -7.86
CA GLN A 28 -13.76 10.09 -7.84
C GLN A 28 -13.05 11.42 -7.61
N GLN A 29 -11.77 11.41 -7.23
CA GLN A 29 -11.04 12.63 -6.91
C GLN A 29 -10.62 13.39 -8.17
N ASP A 30 -10.77 14.71 -8.18
CA ASP A 30 -10.42 15.56 -9.31
C ASP A 30 -8.95 15.40 -9.73
N TYR A 31 -8.04 15.25 -8.76
CA TYR A 31 -6.61 15.07 -9.03
C TYR A 31 -6.26 13.73 -9.68
N PHE A 32 -7.19 12.77 -9.60
CA PHE A 32 -7.04 11.43 -10.19
C PHE A 32 -7.84 11.25 -11.48
N GLN A 33 -8.53 12.28 -11.97
CA GLN A 33 -9.24 12.20 -13.24
C GLN A 33 -8.27 12.20 -14.43
N THR A 34 -8.66 11.50 -15.50
CA THR A 34 -7.93 11.47 -16.76
C THR A 34 -8.91 11.61 -17.93
N GLU A 35 -8.46 12.16 -19.06
CA GLU A 35 -9.30 12.26 -20.27
C GLU A 35 -9.44 10.90 -20.97
N GLY A 36 -8.47 10.03 -20.83
CA GLY A 36 -8.46 8.69 -21.41
C GLY A 36 -9.13 7.64 -20.54
N LYS A 37 -8.88 6.39 -20.86
CA LYS A 37 -9.44 5.24 -20.16
C LYS A 37 -8.54 4.79 -19.03
N THR A 38 -9.14 4.32 -17.94
CA THR A 38 -8.48 3.55 -16.90
C THR A 38 -8.82 2.08 -17.08
N LEU A 39 -7.82 1.21 -17.03
CA LEU A 39 -8.04 -0.24 -16.90
C LEU A 39 -7.91 -0.62 -15.43
N LEU A 40 -8.97 -1.15 -14.85
CA LEU A 40 -8.97 -1.69 -13.49
C LEU A 40 -8.92 -3.22 -13.56
N ILE A 41 -7.84 -3.80 -13.04
CA ILE A 41 -7.65 -5.24 -12.90
C ILE A 41 -7.94 -5.62 -11.46
N VAL A 42 -8.95 -6.46 -11.23
CA VAL A 42 -9.37 -6.92 -9.91
C VAL A 42 -8.96 -8.38 -9.74
N CYS A 43 -8.06 -8.61 -8.78
CA CYS A 43 -7.48 -9.94 -8.53
C CYS A 43 -8.10 -10.65 -7.32
N GLU A 44 -9.17 -10.09 -6.76
CA GLU A 44 -9.84 -10.63 -5.58
C GLU A 44 -11.34 -10.41 -5.67
N GLU A 45 -12.11 -11.46 -5.37
CA GLU A 45 -13.55 -11.37 -5.24
C GLU A 45 -13.91 -11.01 -3.80
N GLY A 46 -14.28 -9.76 -3.56
CA GLY A 46 -14.73 -9.25 -2.25
C GLY A 46 -16.25 -9.10 -2.20
N GLU A 47 -16.78 -8.68 -1.04
CA GLU A 47 -18.20 -8.36 -0.87
C GLU A 47 -18.61 -7.06 -1.60
N GLU A 48 -17.66 -6.14 -1.80
CA GLU A 48 -17.89 -4.87 -2.48
C GLU A 48 -17.64 -4.99 -3.98
N GLU A 49 -18.60 -4.52 -4.76
CA GLU A 49 -18.53 -4.48 -6.22
C GLU A 49 -18.32 -3.04 -6.74
N TYR A 50 -17.75 -2.90 -7.93
CA TYR A 50 -17.68 -1.63 -8.66
C TYR A 50 -18.98 -1.40 -9.41
N ASP A 51 -19.72 -0.35 -9.07
CA ASP A 51 -20.97 -0.03 -9.74
C ASP A 51 -20.75 0.55 -11.14
N GLU A 52 -21.69 0.24 -12.06
CA GLU A 52 -21.57 0.63 -13.46
C GLU A 52 -21.58 2.16 -13.67
N GLU A 53 -22.24 2.91 -12.80
CA GLU A 53 -22.31 4.36 -12.91
C GLU A 53 -20.96 5.01 -12.61
N LEU A 54 -20.29 4.57 -11.53
CA LEU A 54 -18.93 4.99 -11.19
C LEU A 54 -17.98 4.68 -12.34
N LEU A 55 -18.01 3.45 -12.86
CA LEU A 55 -17.12 3.03 -13.95
C LEU A 55 -17.31 3.88 -15.21
N LYS A 56 -18.56 4.24 -15.55
CA LYS A 56 -18.86 5.12 -16.68
C LYS A 56 -18.36 6.55 -16.45
N GLN A 57 -18.59 7.11 -15.24
CA GLN A 57 -18.17 8.47 -14.90
C GLN A 57 -16.65 8.62 -14.90
N THR A 58 -15.93 7.57 -14.53
CA THR A 58 -14.46 7.58 -14.45
C THR A 58 -13.76 6.98 -15.68
N HIS A 59 -14.51 6.70 -16.75
CA HIS A 59 -14.02 6.07 -17.99
C HIS A 59 -13.23 4.78 -17.73
N THR A 60 -13.68 3.96 -16.76
CA THR A 60 -12.95 2.77 -16.32
C THR A 60 -13.55 1.50 -16.90
N ALA A 61 -12.69 0.65 -17.47
CA ALA A 61 -13.00 -0.72 -17.82
C ALA A 61 -12.48 -1.67 -16.73
N VAL A 62 -13.29 -2.66 -16.33
CA VAL A 62 -12.90 -3.61 -15.28
C VAL A 62 -12.68 -5.00 -15.88
N VAL A 63 -11.64 -5.67 -15.42
CA VAL A 63 -11.31 -7.06 -15.72
C VAL A 63 -11.05 -7.81 -14.41
N TYR A 64 -11.77 -8.92 -14.21
CA TYR A 64 -11.58 -9.78 -13.03
C TYR A 64 -10.66 -10.94 -13.37
N ILE A 65 -9.68 -11.21 -12.50
CA ILE A 65 -8.70 -12.27 -12.65
C ILE A 65 -8.62 -13.07 -11.36
N GLU A 66 -9.16 -14.29 -11.38
CA GLU A 66 -9.25 -15.16 -10.20
C GLU A 66 -8.00 -16.02 -9.97
N GLU A 67 -7.10 -16.10 -10.93
CA GLU A 67 -5.91 -16.98 -10.88
C GLU A 67 -4.64 -16.17 -11.17
N ALA A 68 -3.68 -16.17 -10.22
CA ALA A 68 -2.43 -15.43 -10.36
C ALA A 68 -1.61 -15.81 -11.61
N GLU A 69 -1.72 -17.07 -12.01
CA GLU A 69 -1.02 -17.64 -13.18
C GLU A 69 -1.46 -17.03 -14.51
N LYS A 70 -2.64 -16.42 -14.55
CA LYS A 70 -3.14 -15.70 -15.73
C LYS A 70 -2.47 -14.34 -15.93
N LEU A 71 -1.88 -13.76 -14.88
CA LEU A 71 -1.19 -12.47 -14.93
C LEU A 71 0.19 -12.59 -15.56
N THR A 72 0.24 -12.98 -16.83
CA THR A 72 1.48 -12.98 -17.60
C THR A 72 1.71 -11.65 -18.33
N PRO A 73 2.97 -11.27 -18.63
CA PRO A 73 3.24 -10.06 -19.41
C PRO A 73 2.47 -10.01 -20.73
N GLU A 74 2.34 -11.14 -21.42
CA GLU A 74 1.63 -11.25 -22.69
C GLU A 74 0.15 -10.97 -22.52
N TYR A 75 -0.49 -11.52 -21.48
CA TYR A 75 -1.91 -11.29 -21.20
C TYR A 75 -2.16 -9.82 -20.82
N LEU A 76 -1.27 -9.20 -20.04
CA LEU A 76 -1.38 -7.79 -19.68
C LEU A 76 -1.24 -6.88 -20.91
N GLN A 77 -0.36 -7.22 -21.87
CA GLN A 77 -0.26 -6.53 -23.15
C GLN A 77 -1.53 -6.70 -24.02
N ASP A 78 -2.12 -7.88 -24.03
CA ASP A 78 -3.38 -8.12 -24.74
C ASP A 78 -4.52 -7.25 -24.18
N LEU A 79 -4.58 -7.09 -22.86
CA LEU A 79 -5.54 -6.19 -22.21
C LEU A 79 -5.27 -4.73 -22.57
N GLU A 80 -4.01 -4.29 -22.59
CA GLU A 80 -3.64 -2.94 -23.01
C GLU A 80 -4.09 -2.67 -24.45
N LEU A 81 -3.81 -3.59 -25.37
CA LEU A 81 -4.23 -3.47 -26.76
C LEU A 81 -5.76 -3.44 -26.93
N LEU A 82 -6.48 -4.22 -26.10
CA LEU A 82 -7.94 -4.31 -26.17
C LEU A 82 -8.62 -3.05 -25.65
N TYR A 83 -8.17 -2.52 -24.53
CA TYR A 83 -8.83 -1.40 -23.83
C TYR A 83 -8.22 -0.04 -24.17
N ASN A 84 -6.95 -0.01 -24.63
CA ASN A 84 -6.16 1.19 -24.92
C ASN A 84 -6.24 2.22 -23.76
N PRO A 85 -5.82 1.83 -22.53
CA PRO A 85 -5.89 2.69 -21.37
C PRO A 85 -4.73 3.70 -21.33
N GLU A 86 -4.89 4.79 -20.58
CA GLU A 86 -3.81 5.72 -20.23
C GLU A 86 -3.07 5.30 -18.95
N ARG A 87 -3.73 4.47 -18.13
CA ARG A 87 -3.18 3.94 -16.88
C ARG A 87 -3.89 2.64 -16.49
N VAL A 88 -3.22 1.89 -15.62
CA VAL A 88 -3.74 0.67 -15.03
C VAL A 88 -3.84 0.83 -13.51
N LEU A 89 -4.99 0.50 -12.94
CA LEU A 89 -5.18 0.22 -11.52
C LEU A 89 -5.22 -1.29 -11.33
N MET A 90 -4.54 -1.81 -10.32
CA MET A 90 -4.60 -3.23 -9.97
C MET A 90 -4.95 -3.41 -8.51
N GLU A 91 -6.12 -3.98 -8.26
CA GLU A 91 -6.52 -4.45 -6.94
C GLU A 91 -5.95 -5.85 -6.72
N TRP A 92 -4.84 -5.91 -5.97
CA TRP A 92 -4.09 -7.15 -5.78
C TRP A 92 -4.69 -8.03 -4.69
N ASN A 93 -4.70 -9.33 -4.92
CA ASN A 93 -5.03 -10.30 -3.88
C ASN A 93 -3.83 -10.46 -2.92
N GLY A 94 -3.98 -10.00 -1.69
CA GLY A 94 -2.91 -9.98 -0.69
C GLY A 94 -2.40 -11.37 -0.27
N MET A 95 -3.09 -12.44 -0.64
CA MET A 95 -2.63 -13.81 -0.42
C MET A 95 -1.70 -14.32 -1.53
N TRP A 96 -1.65 -13.62 -2.66
CA TRP A 96 -0.77 -13.99 -3.77
C TRP A 96 0.65 -13.46 -3.56
N ASN A 97 1.62 -14.22 -4.08
CA ASN A 97 3.02 -13.78 -4.04
C ASN A 97 3.25 -12.61 -5.03
N LEU A 98 3.38 -11.40 -4.49
CA LEU A 98 3.62 -10.20 -5.30
C LEU A 98 4.96 -10.25 -6.06
N ASP A 99 5.99 -10.90 -5.51
CA ASP A 99 7.28 -11.05 -6.18
C ASP A 99 7.20 -11.90 -7.47
N ALA A 100 6.09 -12.64 -7.65
CA ALA A 100 5.84 -13.43 -8.86
C ALA A 100 5.20 -12.60 -10.00
N LEU A 101 4.65 -11.42 -9.70
CA LEU A 101 4.08 -10.53 -10.71
C LEU A 101 5.18 -10.05 -11.66
N LYS A 102 4.98 -10.31 -12.95
CA LYS A 102 5.86 -9.83 -14.01
C LYS A 102 5.10 -8.89 -14.92
N LEU A 103 5.58 -7.66 -14.99
CA LEU A 103 5.00 -6.65 -15.86
C LEU A 103 5.58 -6.71 -17.28
N PRO A 104 4.83 -6.28 -18.30
CA PRO A 104 5.38 -5.98 -19.62
C PRO A 104 6.55 -4.99 -19.53
N ASN A 105 7.47 -5.02 -20.49
CA ASN A 105 8.67 -4.16 -20.47
C ASN A 105 8.35 -2.66 -20.61
N ASP A 106 7.22 -2.35 -21.22
CA ASP A 106 6.66 -1.02 -21.45
C ASP A 106 5.70 -0.54 -20.35
N TRP A 107 5.52 -1.35 -19.28
CA TRP A 107 4.81 -0.93 -18.08
C TRP A 107 5.79 -0.53 -16.97
N ASP A 108 5.34 0.37 -16.09
CA ASP A 108 6.09 0.79 -14.92
C ASP A 108 5.20 0.74 -13.67
N LEU A 109 5.69 0.11 -12.61
CA LEU A 109 5.02 0.17 -11.31
C LEU A 109 5.21 1.60 -10.78
N TYR A 110 4.20 2.44 -11.04
CA TYR A 110 4.27 3.86 -10.72
C TYR A 110 4.10 4.12 -9.23
N GLN A 111 3.17 3.40 -8.60
CA GLN A 111 2.91 3.50 -7.17
C GLN A 111 2.38 2.18 -6.61
N GLN A 112 2.87 1.80 -5.43
CA GLN A 112 2.31 0.70 -4.65
C GLN A 112 1.78 1.24 -3.32
N ILE A 113 0.50 0.99 -3.07
CA ILE A 113 -0.18 1.34 -1.82
C ILE A 113 -0.64 0.05 -1.14
N THR A 114 -0.44 -0.06 0.17
CA THR A 114 -0.93 -1.20 0.96
C THR A 114 -2.00 -0.72 1.93
N ILE A 115 -3.18 -1.33 1.84
CA ILE A 115 -4.29 -1.08 2.76
C ILE A 115 -4.25 -2.14 3.85
N ILE A 116 -4.27 -1.71 5.11
CA ILE A 116 -4.24 -2.57 6.30
C ILE A 116 -5.46 -2.26 7.17
N ASP A 117 -6.19 -3.29 7.52
CA ASP A 117 -7.24 -3.21 8.55
C ASP A 117 -6.58 -3.23 9.93
N GLY A 118 -6.61 -2.10 10.64
CA GLY A 118 -6.02 -1.94 11.97
C GLY A 118 -6.66 -2.87 13.00
N SER A 119 -7.96 -3.11 12.91
CA SER A 119 -8.70 -3.98 13.84
C SER A 119 -8.26 -5.44 13.81
N THR A 120 -7.68 -5.91 12.69
CA THR A 120 -7.23 -7.29 12.49
C THR A 120 -5.72 -7.42 12.36
N PHE A 121 -4.99 -6.31 12.36
CA PHE A 121 -3.55 -6.29 12.08
C PHE A 121 -2.73 -7.19 13.02
N ASP A 122 -2.98 -7.14 14.32
CA ASP A 122 -2.27 -7.98 15.30
C ASP A 122 -2.43 -9.47 15.03
N LEU A 123 -3.64 -9.90 14.64
CA LEU A 123 -3.92 -11.28 14.31
C LEU A 123 -3.09 -11.73 13.09
N TYR A 124 -3.06 -10.91 12.05
CA TYR A 124 -2.28 -11.19 10.85
C TYR A 124 -0.77 -11.11 11.12
N LEU A 125 -0.32 -10.14 11.92
CA LEU A 125 1.09 -9.99 12.28
C LEU A 125 1.62 -11.22 13.04
N GLN A 126 0.81 -11.80 13.94
CA GLN A 126 1.20 -12.98 14.69
C GLN A 126 1.25 -14.26 13.83
N ASN A 127 0.30 -14.38 12.89
CA ASN A 127 0.14 -15.63 12.13
C ASN A 127 0.76 -15.60 10.73
N MET A 128 0.89 -14.42 10.12
CA MET A 128 1.27 -14.22 8.71
C MET A 128 2.35 -13.16 8.54
N LYS A 129 3.21 -12.95 9.53
CA LYS A 129 4.27 -11.92 9.50
C LYS A 129 5.12 -11.92 8.21
N PRO A 130 5.54 -13.07 7.65
CA PRO A 130 6.30 -13.09 6.40
C PRO A 130 5.52 -12.50 5.21
N LEU A 131 4.20 -12.72 5.17
CA LEU A 131 3.34 -12.21 4.10
C LEU A 131 3.13 -10.71 4.24
N ILE A 132 2.89 -10.22 5.46
CA ILE A 132 2.84 -8.78 5.74
C ILE A 132 4.17 -8.12 5.34
N GLY A 133 5.31 -8.72 5.73
CA GLY A 133 6.63 -8.20 5.36
C GLY A 133 6.86 -8.14 3.85
N ALA A 134 6.33 -9.11 3.09
CA ALA A 134 6.39 -9.08 1.62
C ALA A 134 5.51 -7.97 1.02
N MET A 135 4.30 -7.77 1.55
CA MET A 135 3.40 -6.70 1.12
C MET A 135 3.98 -5.30 1.36
N VAL A 136 4.60 -5.10 2.54
CA VAL A 136 5.07 -3.79 3.01
C VAL A 136 6.43 -3.41 2.42
N ARG A 137 7.28 -4.39 2.08
CA ARG A 137 8.70 -4.16 1.72
C ARG A 137 8.95 -3.11 0.65
N ASN A 138 8.14 -3.08 -0.40
CA ASN A 138 8.31 -2.18 -1.54
C ASN A 138 7.16 -1.16 -1.65
N THR A 139 6.28 -1.12 -0.66
CA THR A 139 5.16 -0.18 -0.67
C THR A 139 5.63 1.23 -0.34
N GLU A 140 5.11 2.22 -1.04
CA GLU A 140 5.45 3.63 -0.83
C GLU A 140 4.57 4.23 0.26
N MET A 141 3.32 3.79 0.34
CA MET A 141 2.35 4.28 1.31
C MET A 141 1.55 3.13 1.91
N ILE A 142 1.37 3.15 3.21
CA ILE A 142 0.42 2.31 3.93
C ILE A 142 -0.71 3.19 4.43
N ILE A 143 -1.94 2.77 4.18
CA ILE A 143 -3.12 3.31 4.82
C ILE A 143 -3.62 2.24 5.77
N MET A 144 -3.52 2.51 7.07
CA MET A 144 -4.09 1.66 8.10
C MET A 144 -5.41 2.27 8.54
N ASN A 145 -6.51 1.66 8.14
CA ASN A 145 -7.85 2.10 8.48
C ASN A 145 -8.40 1.38 9.72
N ARG A 146 -9.61 1.76 10.16
CA ARG A 146 -10.30 1.17 11.33
C ARG A 146 -9.45 1.17 12.59
N CYS A 147 -8.81 2.32 12.83
CA CYS A 147 -7.93 2.52 13.99
C CYS A 147 -8.67 2.99 15.25
N ASP A 148 -10.01 3.02 15.25
CA ASP A 148 -10.86 3.59 16.30
C ASP A 148 -10.59 3.03 17.72
N GLU A 149 -10.22 1.76 17.82
CA GLU A 149 -9.99 1.09 19.11
C GLU A 149 -8.50 0.88 19.42
N ILE A 150 -7.59 1.47 18.61
CA ILE A 150 -6.15 1.31 18.79
C ILE A 150 -5.63 2.40 19.74
N GLU A 151 -5.17 1.98 20.92
CA GLU A 151 -4.67 2.91 21.94
C GLU A 151 -3.28 3.48 21.63
N ASP A 152 -2.42 2.72 20.94
CA ASP A 152 -1.02 3.10 20.67
C ASP A 152 -0.65 2.83 19.20
N LEU A 153 -0.88 3.82 18.35
CA LEU A 153 -0.54 3.79 16.93
C LEU A 153 0.97 3.75 16.67
N ASP A 154 1.77 4.24 17.63
CA ASP A 154 3.23 4.27 17.50
C ASP A 154 3.83 2.86 17.50
N VAL A 155 3.24 1.90 18.18
CA VAL A 155 3.68 0.50 18.13
C VAL A 155 3.53 -0.06 16.71
N TYR A 156 2.41 0.25 16.05
CA TYR A 156 2.18 -0.18 14.67
C TYR A 156 3.09 0.55 13.68
N ARG A 157 3.25 1.86 13.88
CA ARG A 157 4.18 2.68 13.08
C ARG A 157 5.60 2.12 13.16
N ARG A 158 6.12 1.88 14.37
CA ARG A 158 7.46 1.28 14.57
C ARG A 158 7.58 -0.10 13.90
N THR A 159 6.56 -0.93 14.05
CA THR A 159 6.54 -2.27 13.46
C THR A 159 6.62 -2.22 11.92
N LEU A 160 5.82 -1.36 11.29
CA LEU A 160 5.77 -1.20 9.84
C LEU A 160 7.05 -0.52 9.31
N LYS A 161 7.55 0.52 9.99
CA LYS A 161 8.84 1.16 9.67
C LYS A 161 10.03 0.21 9.84
N GLY A 162 9.97 -0.74 10.76
CA GLY A 162 10.96 -1.82 10.88
C GLY A 162 10.99 -2.76 9.67
N MET A 163 9.88 -2.91 8.94
CA MET A 163 9.79 -3.70 7.71
C MET A 163 10.17 -2.89 6.46
N ASN A 164 9.78 -1.60 6.44
CA ASN A 164 10.09 -0.67 5.36
C ASN A 164 10.32 0.74 5.92
N PRO A 165 11.58 1.14 6.14
CA PRO A 165 11.91 2.43 6.77
C PRO A 165 11.46 3.66 5.98
N GLN A 166 11.29 3.54 4.66
CA GLN A 166 10.94 4.65 3.78
C GLN A 166 9.42 4.82 3.59
N VAL A 167 8.61 3.86 4.06
CA VAL A 167 7.16 3.87 3.82
C VAL A 167 6.50 5.08 4.50
N GLN A 168 5.59 5.73 3.79
CA GLN A 168 4.66 6.69 4.39
C GLN A 168 3.51 5.91 5.04
N ILE A 169 3.08 6.32 6.24
CA ILE A 169 2.00 5.64 6.96
C ILE A 169 0.95 6.68 7.33
N VAL A 170 -0.27 6.42 6.89
CA VAL A 170 -1.48 7.16 7.23
C VAL A 170 -2.34 6.25 8.10
N PHE A 171 -2.82 6.75 9.22
CA PHE A 171 -3.81 6.09 10.07
C PHE A 171 -5.16 6.75 9.87
N GLU A 172 -6.21 5.95 9.79
CA GLU A 172 -7.59 6.41 9.62
C GLU A 172 -8.51 5.74 10.63
N ASP A 173 -9.43 6.51 11.18
CA ASP A 173 -10.57 6.06 11.97
C ASP A 173 -11.89 6.36 11.26
N ALA A 174 -13.02 6.24 11.95
CA ALA A 174 -14.34 6.54 11.39
C ALA A 174 -14.55 8.03 11.04
N GLU A 175 -13.73 8.94 11.57
CA GLU A 175 -13.80 10.39 11.32
C GLU A 175 -12.85 10.82 10.19
N GLY A 176 -11.91 9.97 9.80
CA GLY A 176 -10.95 10.20 8.72
C GLY A 176 -9.50 10.02 9.14
N GLU A 177 -8.57 10.76 8.51
CA GLU A 177 -7.15 10.69 8.84
C GLU A 177 -6.87 11.19 10.27
N ILE A 178 -6.15 10.37 11.04
CA ILE A 178 -5.69 10.72 12.37
C ILE A 178 -4.41 11.55 12.23
N GLU A 179 -4.53 12.87 12.43
CA GLU A 179 -3.38 13.80 12.45
C GLU A 179 -2.63 13.68 13.78
N GLU A 180 -1.87 12.61 13.98
CA GLU A 180 -0.91 12.55 15.08
C GLU A 180 0.47 12.94 14.59
N VAL A 181 0.98 14.07 15.09
CA VAL A 181 2.38 14.46 14.94
C VAL A 181 3.20 13.61 15.89
N THR A 182 3.52 12.39 15.49
CA THR A 182 4.38 11.55 16.31
C THR A 182 5.85 11.79 15.97
N GLU A 183 6.69 11.88 17.02
CA GLU A 183 8.16 11.90 16.86
C GLU A 183 8.71 10.58 16.30
N ALA A 184 7.83 9.62 16.01
CA ALA A 184 8.16 8.23 15.75
C ALA A 184 8.19 7.85 14.28
N ASP A 185 8.87 8.62 13.43
CA ASP A 185 9.31 8.11 12.13
C ASP A 185 10.45 7.07 12.26
N LEU A 186 10.87 6.79 13.49
CA LEU A 186 11.95 5.85 13.78
C LEU A 186 11.37 4.49 14.16
N PRO A 187 11.92 3.36 13.65
CA PRO A 187 11.44 2.00 13.93
C PRO A 187 11.85 1.51 15.36
N PHE A 188 12.08 2.43 16.28
CA PHE A 188 12.41 2.16 17.68
C PHE A 188 11.95 3.34 18.56
N ASP A 189 11.67 3.06 19.84
CA ASP A 189 11.20 4.08 20.78
C ASP A 189 12.34 4.93 21.30
N VAL A 190 12.43 6.17 20.83
CA VAL A 190 13.44 7.16 21.26
C VAL A 190 13.19 7.72 22.66
N ASN A 191 12.00 7.55 23.21
CA ASN A 191 11.61 8.05 24.53
C ASN A 191 11.84 7.01 25.64
N ALA A 192 12.13 5.75 25.28
CA ALA A 192 12.45 4.71 26.25
C ALA A 192 13.72 5.03 27.06
N ASP A 193 13.76 4.58 28.33
CA ASP A 193 14.95 4.70 29.18
C ASP A 193 16.18 3.97 28.60
N VAL A 194 15.94 2.88 27.89
CA VAL A 194 16.92 2.12 27.10
C VAL A 194 16.37 1.94 25.71
N ILE A 195 17.04 2.50 24.72
CA ILE A 195 16.61 2.39 23.32
C ILE A 195 17.12 1.07 22.74
N GLU A 196 16.21 0.15 22.43
CA GLU A 196 16.50 -1.08 21.71
C GLU A 196 16.43 -0.84 20.21
N ILE A 197 17.59 -0.95 19.51
CA ILE A 197 17.67 -0.72 18.08
C ILE A 197 17.74 -2.07 17.37
N PRO A 198 16.71 -2.47 16.59
CA PRO A 198 16.76 -3.70 15.82
C PRO A 198 17.87 -3.62 14.74
N PRO A 199 18.50 -4.75 14.38
CA PRO A 199 19.63 -4.76 13.44
C PRO A 199 19.35 -4.08 12.11
N GLU A 200 18.14 -4.21 11.58
CA GLU A 200 17.67 -3.59 10.34
C GLU A 200 17.55 -2.07 10.43
N ALA A 201 17.40 -1.52 11.63
CA ALA A 201 17.26 -0.08 11.88
C ALA A 201 18.59 0.64 12.17
N TYR A 202 19.71 -0.08 12.23
CA TYR A 202 21.00 0.51 12.58
C TYR A 202 21.41 1.67 11.68
N GLY A 203 21.16 1.58 10.37
CA GLY A 203 21.48 2.65 9.42
C GLY A 203 20.68 3.92 9.69
N ILE A 204 19.39 3.77 9.97
CA ILE A 204 18.49 4.89 10.28
C ILE A 204 18.87 5.54 11.61
N TRP A 205 19.07 4.71 12.63
CA TRP A 205 19.56 5.18 13.92
C TRP A 205 20.85 5.99 13.79
N TYR A 206 21.81 5.48 13.03
CA TYR A 206 23.11 6.15 12.88
C TYR A 206 22.98 7.54 12.26
N ILE A 207 22.14 7.67 11.22
CA ILE A 207 21.87 8.96 10.56
C ILE A 207 21.14 9.91 11.52
N ASP A 208 20.07 9.46 12.19
CA ASP A 208 19.31 10.31 13.12
C ASP A 208 20.17 10.71 14.35
N ALA A 209 21.03 9.82 14.82
CA ALA A 209 21.94 10.11 15.93
C ALA A 209 23.05 11.12 15.55
N MET A 210 23.45 11.17 14.30
CA MET A 210 24.35 12.21 13.81
C MET A 210 23.68 13.57 13.69
N ASP A 211 22.42 13.60 13.24
CA ASP A 211 21.66 14.84 13.08
C ASP A 211 21.12 15.38 14.42
N LYS A 212 20.72 14.47 15.33
CA LYS A 212 20.07 14.79 16.61
C LYS A 212 20.76 14.09 17.78
N PRO A 213 22.03 14.35 18.07
CA PRO A 213 22.82 13.62 19.07
C PRO A 213 22.27 13.76 20.49
N ASP A 214 21.59 14.86 20.80
CA ASP A 214 21.01 15.09 22.13
C ASP A 214 19.85 14.16 22.46
N ARG A 215 19.17 13.60 21.41
CA ARG A 215 18.09 12.61 21.55
C ARG A 215 18.55 11.30 22.19
N TYR A 216 19.80 10.93 21.99
CA TYR A 216 20.38 9.64 22.40
C TYR A 216 21.33 9.76 23.60
N ARG A 217 21.52 10.96 24.13
CA ARG A 217 22.44 11.15 25.27
C ARG A 217 21.89 10.55 26.55
N GLY A 218 22.62 9.58 27.11
CA GLY A 218 22.30 8.96 28.39
C GLY A 218 21.25 7.85 28.33
N LYS A 219 20.97 7.36 27.13
CA LYS A 219 20.04 6.27 26.89
C LYS A 219 20.75 5.02 26.40
#